data_a83f40ac43f499f58cc774256e08aca5
#
_entry.id   a83f40ac43f499f58cc774256e08aca5
#
_cell.length_a   1.000
_cell.length_b   1.000
_cell.length_c   1.000
_cell.angle_alpha   90.00
_cell.angle_beta   90.00
_cell.angle_gamma   90.00
#
_symmetry.space_group_name_H-M   'P 1'
#
loop_
_entity.id
_entity.type
_entity.pdbx_description
1 polymer ?
#
loop_
_entity_poly.entity_id
_entity_poly.type
_entity_poly.pdbx_seq_one_letter_code
_entity_poly.pdbx_strand_id
1 'polypeptide(L)'
;LRKVINNMAIQILSNLNYPIGNIINQELQNAQSARIAIAFLKYSGIRVIEKSLDQCLKNNGSVEIIAGLDFKTTDPQSMHYLIQLQKTTPNLKFYCYGDKDVNKTNIVFHPKIYLFQGKRETTAIVGSTNLTQGGLMTNFEANVIFKESKPLYFSQLEAIYNSVKFTDSVFSPDEEYLVGYSDVYKAFLQNEQSAIQDKSVQAAIKQIQKREQFLPGTVPSIKSLIIQIIKEQQIKGIEFVPLQTIYEKVEKLVQEKNLSYKMDTFRNSIRGELNKHEANSNHPDNMDLFVRSSEQKGYYSLTDKGKIYAGR
;
A
#
# COMPACT_ATOMS: atom_id res chain seq x y z
N LEU A 1 0.77 20.52 40.32
CA LEU A 1 0.52 19.23 39.66
C LEU A 1 -0.07 19.49 38.26
N ARG A 2 0.78 19.68 37.23
CA ARG A 2 0.34 19.75 35.83
C ARG A 2 -0.12 18.35 35.44
N LYS A 3 -1.43 18.18 35.13
CA LYS A 3 -1.96 16.99 34.44
C LYS A 3 -1.17 16.80 33.14
N VAL A 4 -0.32 15.80 33.08
CA VAL A 4 0.32 15.36 31.84
C VAL A 4 -0.79 14.66 31.05
N ILE A 5 -1.39 15.38 30.11
CA ILE A 5 -2.31 14.80 29.13
C ILE A 5 -1.45 13.85 28.30
N ASN A 6 -1.76 12.56 28.32
CA ASN A 6 -1.19 11.60 27.38
C ASN A 6 -1.70 11.95 25.98
N ASN A 7 -0.92 12.72 25.22
CA ASN A 7 -1.21 12.96 23.82
C ASN A 7 -0.84 11.68 23.03
N MET A 8 -1.80 10.80 22.91
CA MET A 8 -1.75 9.65 22.04
C MET A 8 -2.77 9.85 20.91
N ALA A 9 -2.33 9.73 19.67
CA ALA A 9 -3.21 9.68 18.51
C ALA A 9 -3.16 8.27 17.89
N ILE A 10 -4.34 7.68 17.69
CA ILE A 10 -4.50 6.43 16.93
C ILE A 10 -5.20 6.79 15.64
N GLN A 11 -4.64 6.35 14.52
CA GLN A 11 -5.20 6.58 13.19
C GLN A 11 -5.25 5.28 12.41
N ILE A 12 -6.37 5.03 11.73
CA ILE A 12 -6.53 3.89 10.82
C ILE A 12 -6.54 4.46 9.40
N LEU A 13 -5.65 3.96 8.56
CA LEU A 13 -5.49 4.42 7.18
C LEU A 13 -5.53 3.26 6.19
N SER A 14 -6.08 3.58 5.01
CA SER A 14 -5.98 2.76 3.81
C SER A 14 -5.35 3.57 2.68
N ASN A 15 -4.56 2.92 1.83
CA ASN A 15 -4.00 3.55 0.63
C ASN A 15 -5.07 4.07 -0.34
N LEU A 16 -6.31 3.59 -0.25
CA LEU A 16 -7.43 4.16 -1.02
C LEU A 16 -7.70 5.63 -0.67
N ASN A 17 -7.44 6.01 0.59
CA ASN A 17 -7.68 7.37 1.07
C ASN A 17 -6.41 8.20 1.06
N TYR A 18 -5.31 7.61 1.50
CA TYR A 18 -4.01 8.30 1.58
C TYR A 18 -2.87 7.28 1.58
N PRO A 19 -1.92 7.35 0.63
CA PRO A 19 -0.80 6.42 0.57
C PRO A 19 0.02 6.44 1.85
N ILE A 20 0.17 5.28 2.49
CA ILE A 20 0.93 5.13 3.74
C ILE A 20 2.41 5.49 3.56
N GLY A 21 2.94 5.33 2.34
CA GLY A 21 4.30 5.70 2.00
C GLY A 21 4.63 7.17 2.29
N ASN A 22 3.65 8.07 2.21
CA ASN A 22 3.85 9.48 2.54
C ASN A 22 4.12 9.66 4.03
N ILE A 23 3.40 8.93 4.89
CA ILE A 23 3.60 8.97 6.35
C ILE A 23 4.94 8.34 6.70
N ILE A 24 5.25 7.16 6.13
CA ILE A 24 6.54 6.49 6.34
C ILE A 24 7.69 7.41 5.96
N ASN A 25 7.60 8.13 4.84
CA ASN A 25 8.61 9.10 4.42
C ASN A 25 8.75 10.25 5.42
N GLN A 26 7.64 10.82 5.88
CA GLN A 26 7.64 11.91 6.85
C GLN A 26 8.27 11.49 8.19
N GLU A 27 7.89 10.31 8.69
CA GLU A 27 8.41 9.81 9.96
C GLU A 27 9.89 9.44 9.84
N LEU A 28 10.28 8.75 8.77
CA LEU A 28 11.65 8.28 8.53
C LEU A 28 12.64 9.45 8.42
N GLN A 29 12.32 10.50 7.66
CA GLN A 29 13.24 11.63 7.50
C GLN A 29 13.52 12.39 8.81
N ASN A 30 12.62 12.30 9.80
CA ASN A 30 12.72 12.97 11.10
C ASN A 30 13.15 12.03 12.24
N ALA A 31 13.32 10.76 11.97
CA ALA A 31 13.64 9.75 12.97
C ALA A 31 15.07 9.89 13.50
N GLN A 32 15.26 9.71 14.81
CA GLN A 32 16.54 9.42 15.45
C GLN A 32 16.89 7.94 15.35
N SER A 33 15.86 7.08 15.40
CA SER A 33 15.99 5.67 15.07
C SER A 33 14.74 5.15 14.37
N ALA A 34 14.93 4.27 13.41
CA ALA A 34 13.88 3.54 12.73
C ALA A 34 14.15 2.03 12.76
N ARG A 35 13.11 1.23 13.02
CA ARG A 35 13.15 -0.23 12.93
C ARG A 35 12.00 -0.70 12.07
N ILE A 36 12.31 -1.51 11.07
CA ILE A 36 11.36 -1.97 10.07
C ILE A 36 11.45 -3.50 10.00
N ALA A 37 10.34 -4.19 10.24
CA ALA A 37 10.22 -5.63 10.05
C ALA A 37 9.12 -5.91 9.03
N ILE A 38 9.48 -6.52 7.90
CA ILE A 38 8.60 -6.72 6.76
C ILE A 38 8.77 -8.09 6.14
N ALA A 39 7.65 -8.69 5.71
CA ALA A 39 7.68 -9.97 5.02
C ALA A 39 8.31 -9.86 3.63
N PHE A 40 7.98 -8.78 2.87
CA PHE A 40 8.38 -8.61 1.47
C PHE A 40 9.12 -7.29 1.28
N LEU A 41 10.30 -7.38 0.68
CA LEU A 41 11.13 -6.23 0.33
C LEU A 41 11.36 -6.22 -1.18
N LYS A 42 11.04 -5.09 -1.81
CA LYS A 42 11.32 -4.87 -3.23
C LYS A 42 12.13 -3.59 -3.41
N TYR A 43 13.03 -3.58 -4.39
CA TYR A 43 13.79 -2.38 -4.73
C TYR A 43 12.89 -1.20 -5.09
N SER A 44 11.76 -1.48 -5.75
CA SER A 44 10.74 -0.47 -6.02
C SER A 44 10.17 0.20 -4.76
N GLY A 45 10.08 -0.53 -3.64
CA GLY A 45 9.68 0.04 -2.34
C GLY A 45 10.78 0.89 -1.70
N ILE A 46 12.04 0.45 -1.79
CA ILE A 46 13.19 1.25 -1.35
C ILE A 46 13.22 2.59 -2.08
N ARG A 47 12.99 2.60 -3.40
CA ARG A 47 12.96 3.83 -4.22
C ARG A 47 11.91 4.84 -3.73
N VAL A 48 10.78 4.38 -3.17
CA VAL A 48 9.76 5.27 -2.59
C VAL A 48 10.28 6.00 -1.36
N ILE A 49 11.11 5.34 -0.53
CA ILE A 49 11.60 5.90 0.74
C ILE A 49 13.06 6.37 0.67
N GLU A 50 13.75 6.21 -0.44
CA GLU A 50 15.20 6.41 -0.60
C GLU A 50 15.65 7.78 -0.10
N LYS A 51 14.97 8.85 -0.50
CA LYS A 51 15.32 10.21 -0.08
C LYS A 51 15.20 10.41 1.44
N SER A 52 14.15 9.87 2.03
CA SER A 52 13.91 9.98 3.48
C SER A 52 14.87 9.10 4.27
N LEU A 53 15.21 7.93 3.74
CA LEU A 53 16.23 7.04 4.30
C LEU A 53 17.61 7.73 4.31
N ASP A 54 18.03 8.28 3.17
CA ASP A 54 19.28 9.01 3.03
C ASP A 54 19.33 10.23 3.97
N GLN A 55 18.25 10.99 4.08
CA GLN A 55 18.17 12.12 5.00
C GLN A 55 18.27 11.70 6.46
N CYS A 56 17.58 10.62 6.87
CA CYS A 56 17.67 10.07 8.23
C CYS A 56 19.13 9.72 8.58
N LEU A 57 19.77 8.96 7.69
CA LEU A 57 21.16 8.49 7.89
C LEU A 57 22.17 9.64 7.91
N LYS A 58 22.04 10.64 7.04
CA LYS A 58 22.87 11.86 7.03
C LYS A 58 22.69 12.71 8.30
N ASN A 59 21.52 12.68 8.89
CA ASN A 59 21.23 13.35 10.17
C ASN A 59 21.66 12.53 11.40
N ASN A 60 22.51 11.53 11.24
CA ASN A 60 22.97 10.59 12.27
C ASN A 60 21.84 9.75 12.89
N GLY A 61 20.71 9.63 12.23
CA GLY A 61 19.68 8.66 12.61
C GLY A 61 20.17 7.22 12.33
N SER A 62 19.66 6.26 13.08
CA SER A 62 19.93 4.83 12.87
C SER A 62 18.74 4.14 12.22
N VAL A 63 18.99 3.21 11.30
CA VAL A 63 17.95 2.44 10.63
C VAL A 63 18.28 0.96 10.68
N GLU A 64 17.32 0.15 11.13
CA GLU A 64 17.41 -1.31 11.08
C GLU A 64 16.25 -1.87 10.24
N ILE A 65 16.56 -2.78 9.33
CA ILE A 65 15.57 -3.43 8.47
C ILE A 65 15.73 -4.95 8.60
N ILE A 66 14.64 -5.65 8.92
CA ILE A 66 14.54 -7.12 8.85
C ILE A 66 13.57 -7.47 7.73
N ALA A 67 14.03 -8.19 6.72
CA ALA A 67 13.20 -8.65 5.59
C ALA A 67 13.07 -10.17 5.58
N GLY A 68 11.85 -10.68 5.38
CA GLY A 68 11.60 -12.11 5.21
C GLY A 68 12.11 -12.62 3.86
N LEU A 69 12.54 -13.88 3.84
CA LEU A 69 12.96 -14.59 2.63
C LEU A 69 11.94 -15.65 2.18
N ASP A 70 10.85 -15.81 2.96
CA ASP A 70 9.78 -16.71 2.62
C ASP A 70 9.14 -16.36 1.28
N PHE A 71 8.64 -17.38 0.59
CA PHE A 71 7.98 -17.24 -0.73
C PHE A 71 8.82 -16.57 -1.82
N LYS A 72 10.11 -16.33 -1.59
CA LYS A 72 11.01 -15.64 -2.54
C LYS A 72 10.46 -14.29 -3.02
N THR A 73 9.85 -13.55 -2.10
CA THR A 73 9.21 -12.25 -2.39
C THR A 73 10.13 -11.05 -2.18
N THR A 74 11.21 -11.21 -1.40
CA THR A 74 12.28 -10.21 -1.30
C THR A 74 13.20 -10.33 -2.52
N ASP A 75 13.37 -9.22 -3.29
CA ASP A 75 14.16 -9.27 -4.51
C ASP A 75 15.68 -9.09 -4.26
N PRO A 76 16.53 -9.74 -5.06
CA PRO A 76 17.99 -9.61 -4.92
C PRO A 76 18.50 -8.19 -5.10
N GLN A 77 17.82 -7.35 -5.90
CA GLN A 77 18.23 -5.97 -6.14
C GLN A 77 18.09 -5.13 -4.87
N SER A 78 17.01 -5.32 -4.10
CA SER A 78 16.84 -4.66 -2.80
C SER A 78 17.89 -5.08 -1.78
N MET A 79 18.22 -6.38 -1.75
CA MET A 79 19.25 -6.90 -0.87
C MET A 79 20.62 -6.31 -1.24
N HIS A 80 20.98 -6.33 -2.53
CA HIS A 80 22.22 -5.75 -3.01
C HIS A 80 22.35 -4.28 -2.60
N TYR A 81 21.32 -3.48 -2.83
CA TYR A 81 21.31 -2.06 -2.47
C TYR A 81 21.58 -1.86 -0.97
N LEU A 82 20.88 -2.58 -0.10
CA LEU A 82 21.03 -2.44 1.35
C LEU A 82 22.37 -2.97 1.87
N ILE A 83 22.89 -4.08 1.30
CA ILE A 83 24.22 -4.59 1.60
C ILE A 83 25.30 -3.56 1.25
N GLN A 84 25.23 -2.94 0.07
CA GLN A 84 26.18 -1.89 -0.33
C GLN A 84 26.07 -0.65 0.55
N LEU A 85 24.85 -0.19 0.81
CA LEU A 85 24.63 0.99 1.65
C LEU A 85 25.13 0.77 3.09
N GLN A 86 24.91 -0.41 3.67
CA GLN A 86 25.39 -0.78 5.00
C GLN A 86 26.93 -0.73 5.12
N LYS A 87 27.68 -1.06 4.05
CA LYS A 87 29.14 -1.01 4.06
C LYS A 87 29.69 0.41 4.24
N THR A 88 28.99 1.39 3.69
CA THR A 88 29.40 2.80 3.72
C THR A 88 28.72 3.63 4.81
N THR A 89 27.68 3.05 5.45
CA THR A 89 26.82 3.77 6.39
C THR A 89 26.66 2.95 7.67
N PRO A 90 27.51 3.16 8.69
CA PRO A 90 27.54 2.31 9.92
C PRO A 90 26.25 2.29 10.73
N ASN A 91 25.45 3.35 10.63
CA ASN A 91 24.15 3.48 11.30
C ASN A 91 22.97 2.86 10.53
N LEU A 92 23.20 2.19 9.39
CA LEU A 92 22.27 1.29 8.74
C LEU A 92 22.62 -0.16 9.07
N LYS A 93 21.62 -0.96 9.45
CA LYS A 93 21.75 -2.41 9.62
C LYS A 93 20.65 -3.11 8.82
N PHE A 94 21.06 -4.06 8.01
CA PHE A 94 20.16 -4.89 7.22
C PHE A 94 20.28 -6.35 7.63
N TYR A 95 19.15 -6.97 7.89
CA TYR A 95 19.03 -8.37 8.29
C TYR A 95 18.01 -9.08 7.40
N CYS A 96 18.20 -10.37 7.24
CA CYS A 96 17.23 -11.27 6.65
C CYS A 96 16.72 -12.26 7.71
N TYR A 97 15.44 -12.59 7.61
CA TYR A 97 14.86 -13.73 8.33
C TYR A 97 14.74 -14.90 7.35
N GLY A 98 15.44 -15.98 7.63
CA GLY A 98 15.40 -17.21 6.86
C GLY A 98 15.42 -18.40 7.77
N ASP A 99 14.63 -19.42 7.47
CA ASP A 99 14.65 -20.66 8.24
C ASP A 99 15.92 -21.45 7.87
N LYS A 100 16.82 -21.60 8.84
CA LYS A 100 18.06 -22.39 8.67
C LYS A 100 17.82 -23.89 8.72
N ASP A 101 16.68 -24.31 9.22
CA ASP A 101 16.36 -25.72 9.40
C ASP A 101 15.06 -26.07 8.71
N VAL A 102 15.19 -26.63 7.52
CA VAL A 102 14.07 -27.07 6.65
C VAL A 102 13.10 -28.01 7.37
N ASN A 103 13.50 -28.58 8.50
CA ASN A 103 12.76 -29.58 9.24
C ASN A 103 12.10 -29.07 10.53
N LYS A 104 12.34 -27.82 10.95
CA LYS A 104 11.98 -27.42 12.33
C LYS A 104 10.77 -26.57 12.52
N THR A 105 10.41 -25.68 11.63
CA THR A 105 9.24 -24.83 11.86
C THR A 105 8.55 -24.42 10.57
N ASN A 106 7.26 -24.65 10.50
CA ASN A 106 6.38 -24.03 9.47
C ASN A 106 6.06 -22.56 9.85
N ILE A 107 6.94 -21.87 10.57
CA ILE A 107 6.71 -20.48 10.95
C ILE A 107 7.08 -19.58 9.78
N VAL A 108 6.09 -18.93 9.21
CA VAL A 108 6.26 -17.92 8.17
C VAL A 108 6.53 -16.56 8.80
N PHE A 109 7.62 -15.91 8.40
CA PHE A 109 7.90 -14.53 8.81
C PHE A 109 7.05 -13.56 8.01
N HIS A 110 5.98 -13.03 8.62
CA HIS A 110 5.02 -12.21 7.89
C HIS A 110 4.63 -10.89 8.60
N PRO A 111 5.51 -10.24 9.40
CA PRO A 111 5.21 -8.94 10.00
C PRO A 111 5.22 -7.83 8.96
N LYS A 112 4.56 -6.73 9.30
CA LYS A 112 4.70 -5.41 8.66
C LYS A 112 4.63 -4.39 9.78
N ILE A 113 5.79 -4.11 10.36
CA ILE A 113 5.97 -3.23 11.52
C ILE A 113 6.98 -2.17 11.13
N TYR A 114 6.62 -0.90 11.35
CA TYR A 114 7.49 0.25 11.18
C TYR A 114 7.49 1.04 12.47
N LEU A 115 8.65 1.26 13.05
CA LEU A 115 8.85 1.96 14.32
C LEU A 115 9.77 3.15 14.07
N PHE A 116 9.32 4.33 14.40
CA PHE A 116 10.09 5.58 14.26
C PHE A 116 10.17 6.27 15.61
N GLN A 117 11.37 6.50 16.09
CA GLN A 117 11.62 7.28 17.29
C GLN A 117 12.12 8.66 16.89
N GLY A 118 11.29 9.65 17.03
CA GLY A 118 11.63 11.05 16.85
C GLY A 118 12.18 11.70 18.13
N LYS A 119 12.47 13.00 18.08
CA LYS A 119 13.00 13.75 19.25
C LYS A 119 11.98 13.91 20.38
N ARG A 120 10.70 13.96 20.09
CA ARG A 120 9.64 14.28 21.07
C ARG A 120 8.54 13.23 21.15
N GLU A 121 8.40 12.44 20.13
CA GLU A 121 7.33 11.45 19.99
C GLU A 121 7.83 10.22 19.26
N THR A 122 7.11 9.14 19.43
CA THR A 122 7.32 7.88 18.72
C THR A 122 6.13 7.61 17.81
N THR A 123 6.40 7.01 16.65
CA THR A 123 5.36 6.55 15.74
C THR A 123 5.56 5.07 15.48
N ALA A 124 4.51 4.29 15.71
CA ALA A 124 4.48 2.88 15.39
C ALA A 124 3.37 2.62 14.36
N ILE A 125 3.69 1.87 13.31
CA ILE A 125 2.75 1.49 12.26
C ILE A 125 2.74 -0.04 12.19
N VAL A 126 1.55 -0.61 12.21
CA VAL A 126 1.34 -2.04 12.02
C VAL A 126 0.14 -2.27 11.12
N GLY A 127 0.24 -3.22 10.19
CA GLY A 127 -0.84 -3.50 9.26
C GLY A 127 -0.45 -4.48 8.16
N SER A 128 -0.95 -4.23 6.95
CA SER A 128 -0.73 -5.12 5.81
C SER A 128 0.40 -4.68 4.88
N THR A 129 0.92 -3.45 5.03
CA THR A 129 1.86 -2.82 4.09
C THR A 129 3.26 -3.43 4.16
N ASN A 130 3.71 -4.02 3.06
CA ASN A 130 5.10 -4.40 2.83
C ASN A 130 5.91 -3.24 2.23
N LEU A 131 7.26 -3.32 2.30
CA LEU A 131 8.15 -2.33 1.69
C LEU A 131 8.31 -2.59 0.18
N THR A 132 7.21 -2.37 -0.53
CA THR A 132 7.09 -2.45 -2.00
C THR A 132 6.39 -1.20 -2.51
N GLN A 133 6.59 -0.84 -3.78
CA GLN A 133 5.87 0.31 -4.35
C GLN A 133 4.35 0.13 -4.25
N GLY A 134 3.85 -1.06 -4.58
CA GLY A 134 2.42 -1.37 -4.45
C GLY A 134 1.93 -1.20 -3.02
N GLY A 135 2.60 -1.82 -2.05
CA GLY A 135 2.24 -1.74 -0.63
C GLY A 135 2.25 -0.30 -0.10
N LEU A 136 3.28 0.48 -0.45
CA LEU A 136 3.41 1.86 0.02
C LEU A 136 2.43 2.84 -0.64
N MET A 137 2.03 2.61 -1.91
CA MET A 137 1.37 3.65 -2.72
C MET A 137 0.01 3.25 -3.30
N THR A 138 -0.17 2.01 -3.79
CA THR A 138 -1.28 1.70 -4.70
C THR A 138 -2.14 0.49 -4.35
N ASN A 139 -1.61 -0.48 -3.58
CA ASN A 139 -2.38 -1.66 -3.19
C ASN A 139 -3.49 -1.28 -2.20
N PHE A 140 -4.48 -2.17 -2.09
CA PHE A 140 -5.43 -2.10 -0.98
C PHE A 140 -4.73 -2.56 0.31
N GLU A 141 -4.33 -1.59 1.13
CA GLU A 141 -3.67 -1.83 2.40
C GLU A 141 -4.47 -1.19 3.54
N ALA A 142 -4.38 -1.78 4.73
CA ALA A 142 -4.96 -1.23 5.96
C ALA A 142 -3.91 -1.23 7.06
N ASN A 143 -3.73 -0.07 7.70
CA ASN A 143 -2.71 0.13 8.71
C ASN A 143 -3.27 0.89 9.91
N VAL A 144 -2.76 0.56 11.10
CA VAL A 144 -2.97 1.33 12.33
C VAL A 144 -1.68 2.06 12.66
N ILE A 145 -1.81 3.34 12.96
CA ILE A 145 -0.71 4.24 13.33
C ILE A 145 -0.93 4.69 14.77
N PHE A 146 0.06 4.48 15.60
CA PHE A 146 0.13 4.99 16.97
C PHE A 146 1.16 6.10 17.01
N LYS A 147 0.74 7.31 17.35
CA LYS A 147 1.63 8.47 17.56
C LYS A 147 1.57 8.87 19.01
N GLU A 148 2.70 8.80 19.72
CA GLU A 148 2.74 8.83 21.17
C GLU A 148 3.89 9.71 21.69
N SER A 149 3.58 10.57 22.66
CA SER A 149 4.61 11.29 23.44
C SER A 149 5.18 10.45 24.60
N LYS A 150 4.43 9.41 25.02
CA LYS A 150 4.86 8.38 25.97
C LYS A 150 4.67 7.02 25.32
N PRO A 151 5.74 6.31 24.96
CA PRO A 151 5.69 5.12 24.11
C PRO A 151 5.09 3.92 24.86
N LEU A 152 3.80 3.65 24.66
CA LEU A 152 3.13 2.46 25.17
C LEU A 152 3.07 1.37 24.08
N TYR A 153 2.37 1.65 22.98
CA TYR A 153 2.23 0.70 21.87
C TYR A 153 3.53 0.56 21.08
N PHE A 154 4.28 1.66 20.93
CA PHE A 154 5.62 1.62 20.36
C PHE A 154 6.51 0.62 21.11
N SER A 155 6.56 0.67 22.46
CA SER A 155 7.40 -0.22 23.25
C SER A 155 6.96 -1.68 23.17
N GLN A 156 5.65 -1.96 23.06
CA GLN A 156 5.14 -3.30 22.87
C GLN A 156 5.54 -3.87 21.50
N LEU A 157 5.40 -3.08 20.44
CA LEU A 157 5.81 -3.48 19.09
C LEU A 157 7.34 -3.59 18.96
N GLU A 158 8.09 -2.74 19.65
CA GLU A 158 9.55 -2.83 19.75
C GLU A 158 10.00 -4.12 20.44
N ALA A 159 9.29 -4.54 21.50
CA ALA A 159 9.55 -5.82 22.14
C ALA A 159 9.32 -7.00 21.19
N ILE A 160 8.26 -6.96 20.37
CA ILE A 160 8.00 -7.96 19.31
C ILE A 160 9.14 -7.93 18.27
N TYR A 161 9.54 -6.76 17.79
CA TYR A 161 10.67 -6.60 16.86
C TYR A 161 11.94 -7.23 17.44
N ASN A 162 12.28 -6.92 18.68
CA ASN A 162 13.48 -7.44 19.35
C ASN A 162 13.40 -8.94 19.60
N SER A 163 12.23 -9.49 19.93
CA SER A 163 12.05 -10.95 20.11
C SER A 163 12.36 -11.72 18.83
N VAL A 164 12.04 -11.14 17.68
CA VAL A 164 12.39 -11.71 16.37
C VAL A 164 13.86 -11.50 16.04
N LYS A 165 14.38 -10.28 16.23
CA LYS A 165 15.75 -9.91 15.85
C LYS A 165 16.81 -10.82 16.48
N PHE A 166 16.58 -11.26 17.70
CA PHE A 166 17.53 -12.07 18.47
C PHE A 166 17.29 -13.58 18.34
N THR A 167 16.54 -14.03 17.34
CA THR A 167 16.43 -15.45 16.99
C THR A 167 17.58 -15.91 16.10
N ASP A 168 17.86 -17.21 16.10
CA ASP A 168 18.86 -17.80 15.21
C ASP A 168 18.50 -17.73 13.72
N SER A 169 17.24 -17.43 13.39
CA SER A 169 16.74 -17.28 12.04
C SER A 169 17.08 -15.91 11.43
N VAL A 170 17.50 -14.93 12.23
CA VAL A 170 17.90 -13.60 11.75
C VAL A 170 19.40 -13.53 11.57
N PHE A 171 19.83 -13.08 10.39
CA PHE A 171 21.24 -12.95 10.04
C PHE A 171 21.47 -11.74 9.14
N SER A 172 22.69 -11.24 9.09
CA SER A 172 23.11 -10.20 8.13
C SER A 172 23.61 -10.88 6.86
N PRO A 173 22.94 -10.70 5.71
CA PRO A 173 23.40 -11.29 4.45
C PRO A 173 24.66 -10.59 3.95
N ASP A 174 25.55 -11.34 3.32
CA ASP A 174 26.72 -10.85 2.60
C ASP A 174 26.57 -11.04 1.08
N GLU A 175 27.60 -10.70 0.34
CA GLU A 175 27.62 -10.83 -1.12
C GLU A 175 27.55 -12.30 -1.59
N GLU A 176 28.21 -13.20 -0.87
CA GLU A 176 28.21 -14.63 -1.22
C GLU A 176 26.81 -15.22 -1.05
N TYR A 177 26.15 -14.90 0.08
CA TYR A 177 24.76 -15.27 0.28
C TYR A 177 23.85 -14.72 -0.82
N LEU A 178 24.06 -13.44 -1.21
CA LEU A 178 23.24 -12.80 -2.25
C LEU A 178 23.36 -13.51 -3.61
N VAL A 179 24.55 -13.99 -3.98
CA VAL A 179 24.74 -14.75 -5.23
C VAL A 179 23.88 -16.01 -5.23
N GLY A 180 23.99 -16.85 -4.20
CA GLY A 180 23.20 -18.07 -4.09
C GLY A 180 21.69 -17.80 -4.03
N TYR A 181 21.27 -16.80 -3.26
CA TYR A 181 19.88 -16.39 -3.19
C TYR A 181 19.33 -15.92 -4.54
N SER A 182 20.13 -15.18 -5.31
CA SER A 182 19.74 -14.67 -6.63
C SER A 182 19.44 -15.78 -7.62
N ASP A 183 20.18 -16.87 -7.59
CA ASP A 183 19.96 -18.00 -8.48
C ASP A 183 18.67 -18.76 -8.12
N VAL A 184 18.42 -18.98 -6.83
CA VAL A 184 17.15 -19.54 -6.34
C VAL A 184 15.97 -18.64 -6.70
N TYR A 185 16.11 -17.33 -6.52
CA TYR A 185 15.08 -16.34 -6.86
C TYR A 185 14.74 -16.36 -8.35
N LYS A 186 15.74 -16.39 -9.23
CA LYS A 186 15.55 -16.48 -10.70
C LYS A 186 14.82 -17.75 -11.09
N ALA A 187 15.20 -18.89 -10.52
CA ALA A 187 14.55 -20.17 -10.81
C ALA A 187 13.05 -20.14 -10.41
N PHE A 188 12.74 -19.54 -9.26
CA PHE A 188 11.36 -19.34 -8.80
C PHE A 188 10.55 -18.49 -9.77
N LEU A 189 11.09 -17.33 -10.20
CA LEU A 189 10.41 -16.43 -11.15
C LEU A 189 10.18 -17.11 -12.50
N GLN A 190 11.13 -17.89 -12.99
CA GLN A 190 10.96 -18.62 -14.26
C GLN A 190 9.83 -19.65 -14.19
N ASN A 191 9.74 -20.39 -13.07
CA ASN A 191 8.67 -21.34 -12.85
C ASN A 191 7.30 -20.67 -12.75
N GLU A 192 7.20 -19.56 -12.03
CA GLU A 192 5.97 -18.76 -11.89
C GLU A 192 5.52 -18.21 -13.25
N GLN A 193 6.44 -17.62 -14.01
CA GLN A 193 6.15 -17.11 -15.36
C GLN A 193 5.71 -18.21 -16.32
N SER A 194 6.36 -19.38 -16.26
CA SER A 194 5.98 -20.54 -17.06
C SER A 194 4.55 -21.01 -16.74
N ALA A 195 4.19 -21.07 -15.45
CA ALA A 195 2.85 -21.44 -15.03
C ALA A 195 1.80 -20.40 -15.47
N ILE A 196 2.09 -19.11 -15.38
CA ILE A 196 1.19 -18.04 -15.84
C ILE A 196 1.00 -18.06 -17.35
N GLN A 197 2.03 -18.43 -18.11
CA GLN A 197 1.97 -18.50 -19.58
C GLN A 197 1.33 -19.79 -20.11
N ASP A 198 1.16 -20.80 -19.27
CA ASP A 198 0.53 -22.06 -19.67
C ASP A 198 -0.94 -21.84 -20.07
N LYS A 199 -1.27 -22.25 -21.30
CA LYS A 199 -2.61 -22.06 -21.88
C LYS A 199 -3.70 -22.79 -21.11
N SER A 200 -3.40 -23.93 -20.51
CA SER A 200 -4.34 -24.71 -19.71
C SER A 200 -4.66 -24.01 -18.40
N VAL A 201 -3.63 -23.45 -17.74
CA VAL A 201 -3.78 -22.63 -16.51
C VAL A 201 -4.58 -21.36 -16.80
N GLN A 202 -4.27 -20.65 -17.89
CA GLN A 202 -5.05 -19.47 -18.30
C GLN A 202 -6.52 -19.79 -18.60
N ALA A 203 -6.79 -20.92 -19.26
CA ALA A 203 -8.14 -21.37 -19.53
C ALA A 203 -8.90 -21.69 -18.22
N ALA A 204 -8.24 -22.38 -17.28
CA ALA A 204 -8.80 -22.69 -15.97
C ALA A 204 -9.11 -21.42 -15.16
N ILE A 205 -8.17 -20.46 -15.12
CA ILE A 205 -8.39 -19.16 -14.47
C ILE A 205 -9.60 -18.43 -15.06
N LYS A 206 -9.71 -18.36 -16.38
CA LYS A 206 -10.88 -17.74 -17.06
C LYS A 206 -12.19 -18.45 -16.71
N GLN A 207 -12.20 -19.78 -16.57
CA GLN A 207 -13.41 -20.51 -16.13
C GLN A 207 -13.79 -20.21 -14.68
N ILE A 208 -12.80 -20.12 -13.79
CA ILE A 208 -13.03 -19.75 -12.38
C ILE A 208 -13.58 -18.33 -12.29
N GLN A 209 -12.97 -17.37 -12.99
CA GLN A 209 -13.41 -15.96 -13.00
C GLN A 209 -14.85 -15.79 -13.51
N LYS A 210 -15.31 -16.62 -14.45
CA LYS A 210 -16.71 -16.61 -14.89
C LYS A 210 -17.70 -17.05 -13.82
N ARG A 211 -17.25 -17.75 -12.78
CA ARG A 211 -18.09 -18.21 -11.65
C ARG A 211 -18.05 -17.26 -10.47
N GLU A 212 -17.15 -16.26 -10.49
CA GLU A 212 -17.11 -15.21 -9.47
C GLU A 212 -18.37 -14.36 -9.61
N GLN A 213 -19.27 -14.48 -8.64
CA GLN A 213 -20.51 -13.71 -8.58
C GLN A 213 -20.41 -12.67 -7.47
N PHE A 214 -20.99 -11.51 -7.73
CA PHE A 214 -21.14 -10.51 -6.67
C PHE A 214 -22.08 -11.03 -5.60
N LEU A 215 -21.74 -10.77 -4.34
CA LEU A 215 -22.65 -11.06 -3.23
C LEU A 215 -23.94 -10.25 -3.40
N PRO A 216 -25.13 -10.83 -3.13
CA PRO A 216 -26.39 -10.11 -3.17
C PRO A 216 -26.31 -8.83 -2.32
N GLY A 217 -26.74 -7.71 -2.88
CA GLY A 217 -26.71 -6.40 -2.22
C GLY A 217 -25.35 -5.67 -2.26
N THR A 218 -24.33 -6.24 -2.87
CA THR A 218 -22.99 -5.61 -2.99
C THR A 218 -22.72 -4.97 -4.36
N VAL A 219 -23.72 -4.88 -5.22
CA VAL A 219 -23.58 -4.17 -6.49
C VAL A 219 -23.19 -2.71 -6.19
N PRO A 220 -22.04 -2.22 -6.72
CA PRO A 220 -21.61 -0.86 -6.47
C PRO A 220 -22.68 0.16 -6.87
N SER A 221 -22.85 1.24 -6.12
CA SER A 221 -23.72 2.32 -6.57
C SER A 221 -23.16 2.98 -7.83
N ILE A 222 -24.00 3.55 -8.69
CA ILE A 222 -23.56 4.27 -9.90
C ILE A 222 -22.55 5.37 -9.55
N LYS A 223 -22.79 6.11 -8.45
CA LYS A 223 -21.85 7.13 -7.96
C LYS A 223 -20.48 6.53 -7.60
N SER A 224 -20.43 5.33 -7.02
CA SER A 224 -19.17 4.64 -6.72
C SER A 224 -18.40 4.26 -7.98
N LEU A 225 -19.08 3.80 -9.02
CA LEU A 225 -18.48 3.50 -10.33
C LEU A 225 -17.93 4.77 -11.00
N ILE A 226 -18.67 5.88 -10.95
CA ILE A 226 -18.23 7.17 -11.47
C ILE A 226 -16.94 7.62 -10.76
N ILE A 227 -16.94 7.57 -9.42
CA ILE A 227 -15.77 7.94 -8.61
C ILE A 227 -14.55 7.09 -8.97
N GLN A 228 -14.73 5.78 -9.11
CA GLN A 228 -13.65 4.88 -9.53
C GLN A 228 -13.06 5.32 -10.87
N ILE A 229 -13.89 5.56 -11.88
CA ILE A 229 -13.43 5.98 -13.21
C ILE A 229 -12.70 7.33 -13.16
N ILE A 230 -13.23 8.32 -12.43
CA ILE A 230 -12.55 9.62 -12.34
C ILE A 230 -11.20 9.47 -11.64
N LYS A 231 -11.11 8.71 -10.54
CA LYS A 231 -9.83 8.41 -9.86
C LYS A 231 -8.81 7.77 -10.80
N GLU A 232 -9.23 6.77 -11.58
CA GLU A 232 -8.36 6.10 -12.57
C GLU A 232 -7.82 7.07 -13.65
N GLN A 233 -8.62 8.05 -14.07
CA GLN A 233 -8.17 9.07 -15.03
C GLN A 233 -7.23 10.08 -14.37
N GLN A 234 -7.51 10.48 -13.12
CA GLN A 234 -6.65 11.40 -12.37
C GLN A 234 -5.26 10.81 -12.10
N ILE A 235 -5.16 9.51 -11.83
CA ILE A 235 -3.87 8.80 -11.73
C ILE A 235 -3.07 8.90 -13.04
N LYS A 236 -3.76 9.00 -14.20
CA LYS A 236 -3.14 9.18 -15.52
C LYS A 236 -2.85 10.65 -15.86
N GLY A 237 -3.02 11.56 -14.92
CA GLY A 237 -2.79 12.99 -15.09
C GLY A 237 -3.95 13.78 -15.71
N ILE A 238 -5.15 13.18 -15.85
CA ILE A 238 -6.34 13.86 -16.37
C ILE A 238 -7.14 14.38 -15.19
N GLU A 239 -7.05 15.67 -14.89
CA GLU A 239 -7.71 16.28 -13.74
C GLU A 239 -9.24 16.35 -13.92
N PHE A 240 -9.71 16.79 -15.10
CA PHE A 240 -11.12 16.87 -15.44
C PHE A 240 -11.46 15.88 -16.55
N VAL A 241 -12.44 15.00 -16.30
CA VAL A 241 -12.81 13.89 -17.18
C VAL A 241 -14.07 14.25 -17.98
N PRO A 242 -14.06 14.13 -19.32
CA PRO A 242 -15.25 14.37 -20.15
C PRO A 242 -16.39 13.41 -19.77
N LEU A 243 -17.63 13.89 -19.76
CA LEU A 243 -18.83 13.10 -19.50
C LEU A 243 -18.93 11.88 -20.43
N GLN A 244 -18.57 12.03 -21.69
CA GLN A 244 -18.57 10.92 -22.65
C GLN A 244 -17.60 9.80 -22.24
N THR A 245 -16.40 10.16 -21.80
CA THR A 245 -15.42 9.21 -21.28
C THR A 245 -15.91 8.51 -20.01
N ILE A 246 -16.63 9.23 -19.14
CA ILE A 246 -17.26 8.62 -17.94
C ILE A 246 -18.29 7.57 -18.37
N TYR A 247 -19.18 7.90 -19.33
CA TYR A 247 -20.16 6.94 -19.84
C TYR A 247 -19.50 5.67 -20.37
N GLU A 248 -18.60 5.81 -21.32
CA GLU A 248 -17.93 4.68 -21.98
C GLU A 248 -17.20 3.77 -21.01
N LYS A 249 -16.46 4.38 -20.07
CA LYS A 249 -15.68 3.60 -19.11
C LYS A 249 -16.53 2.94 -18.02
N VAL A 250 -17.60 3.61 -17.56
CA VAL A 250 -18.53 3.01 -16.60
C VAL A 250 -19.34 1.89 -17.27
N GLU A 251 -19.81 2.06 -18.51
CA GLU A 251 -20.51 1.02 -19.27
C GLU A 251 -19.58 -0.20 -19.48
N LYS A 252 -18.34 0.04 -19.88
CA LYS A 252 -17.34 -1.01 -20.05
C LYS A 252 -17.09 -1.76 -18.74
N LEU A 253 -16.91 -1.06 -17.63
CA LEU A 253 -16.70 -1.65 -16.30
C LEU A 253 -17.91 -2.51 -15.87
N VAL A 254 -19.12 -2.05 -16.14
CA VAL A 254 -20.37 -2.79 -15.87
C VAL A 254 -20.42 -4.09 -16.68
N GLN A 255 -20.06 -4.03 -17.97
CA GLN A 255 -20.01 -5.21 -18.84
C GLN A 255 -18.93 -6.20 -18.43
N GLU A 256 -17.71 -5.72 -18.18
CA GLU A 256 -16.57 -6.56 -17.77
C GLU A 256 -16.82 -7.27 -16.45
N LYS A 257 -17.50 -6.61 -15.52
CA LYS A 257 -17.84 -7.16 -14.20
C LYS A 257 -19.22 -7.84 -14.16
N ASN A 258 -19.92 -7.92 -15.30
CA ASN A 258 -21.26 -8.50 -15.44
C ASN A 258 -22.26 -7.98 -14.40
N LEU A 259 -22.25 -6.65 -14.19
CA LEU A 259 -23.15 -6.00 -13.22
C LEU A 259 -24.55 -5.81 -13.81
N SER A 260 -25.59 -6.10 -13.03
CA SER A 260 -26.99 -5.98 -13.47
C SER A 260 -27.50 -4.55 -13.28
N TYR A 261 -27.39 -3.74 -14.32
CA TYR A 261 -28.02 -2.42 -14.39
C TYR A 261 -29.00 -2.37 -15.56
N LYS A 262 -30.02 -1.48 -15.47
CA LYS A 262 -30.95 -1.21 -16.56
C LYS A 262 -30.25 -0.32 -17.60
N MET A 263 -29.73 -0.92 -18.67
CA MET A 263 -28.86 -0.24 -19.64
C MET A 263 -29.57 0.83 -20.47
N ASP A 264 -30.87 0.68 -20.75
CA ASP A 264 -31.64 1.64 -21.56
C ASP A 264 -31.63 3.07 -21.01
N THR A 265 -31.54 3.22 -19.68
CA THR A 265 -31.52 4.51 -19.00
C THR A 265 -30.21 4.76 -18.25
N PHE A 266 -29.20 3.93 -18.46
CA PHE A 266 -28.00 3.92 -17.62
C PHE A 266 -27.20 5.23 -17.70
N ARG A 267 -27.03 5.80 -18.91
CA ARG A 267 -26.38 7.11 -19.09
C ARG A 267 -27.13 8.25 -18.40
N ASN A 268 -28.48 8.19 -18.42
CA ASN A 268 -29.29 9.17 -17.70
C ASN A 268 -29.08 9.04 -16.18
N SER A 269 -28.97 7.81 -15.68
CA SER A 269 -28.67 7.55 -14.27
C SER A 269 -27.27 8.05 -13.87
N ILE A 270 -26.25 7.82 -14.70
CA ILE A 270 -24.90 8.37 -14.49
C ILE A 270 -24.95 9.91 -14.41
N ARG A 271 -25.65 10.53 -15.36
CA ARG A 271 -25.81 11.99 -15.39
C ARG A 271 -26.60 12.50 -14.19
N GLY A 272 -27.62 11.75 -13.77
CA GLY A 272 -28.41 12.04 -12.58
C GLY A 272 -27.55 12.06 -11.31
N GLU A 273 -26.72 11.05 -11.10
CA GLU A 273 -25.81 10.98 -9.95
C GLU A 273 -24.77 12.09 -9.96
N LEU A 274 -24.17 12.40 -11.13
CA LEU A 274 -23.24 13.52 -11.27
C LEU A 274 -23.90 14.85 -10.89
N ASN A 275 -25.13 15.12 -11.38
CA ASN A 275 -25.84 16.35 -11.08
C ASN A 275 -26.32 16.42 -9.62
N LYS A 276 -26.77 15.27 -9.07
CA LYS A 276 -27.25 15.17 -7.70
C LYS A 276 -26.15 15.48 -6.68
N HIS A 277 -24.94 14.98 -6.92
CA HIS A 277 -23.82 15.06 -5.99
C HIS A 277 -22.73 16.04 -6.41
N GLU A 278 -23.05 17.01 -7.29
CA GLU A 278 -22.18 18.13 -7.61
C GLU A 278 -22.12 19.11 -6.43
N ALA A 279 -20.96 19.73 -6.18
CA ALA A 279 -20.70 20.64 -5.08
C ALA A 279 -21.70 21.81 -4.98
N ASN A 280 -22.18 22.32 -6.13
CA ASN A 280 -23.15 23.43 -6.19
C ASN A 280 -24.60 22.96 -6.35
N SER A 281 -24.89 21.66 -6.16
CA SER A 281 -26.24 21.13 -6.31
C SER A 281 -27.10 21.44 -5.10
N ASN A 282 -28.32 21.92 -5.32
CA ASN A 282 -29.32 22.13 -4.27
C ASN A 282 -30.12 20.87 -3.92
N HIS A 283 -29.71 19.69 -4.39
CA HIS A 283 -30.43 18.44 -4.09
C HIS A 283 -30.30 18.10 -2.59
N PRO A 284 -31.40 17.71 -1.92
CA PRO A 284 -31.39 17.45 -0.45
C PRO A 284 -30.39 16.35 -0.04
N ASP A 285 -30.15 15.35 -0.91
CA ASP A 285 -29.21 14.26 -0.67
C ASP A 285 -27.82 14.54 -1.29
N ASN A 286 -27.48 15.78 -1.60
CA ASN A 286 -26.17 16.12 -2.14
C ASN A 286 -25.06 15.76 -1.16
N MET A 287 -24.04 15.07 -1.64
CA MET A 287 -22.88 14.64 -0.86
C MET A 287 -21.60 15.41 -1.21
N ASP A 288 -21.66 16.40 -2.10
CA ASP A 288 -20.53 17.19 -2.62
C ASP A 288 -19.37 16.31 -3.13
N LEU A 289 -19.66 15.36 -4.00
CA LEU A 289 -18.66 14.39 -4.49
C LEU A 289 -17.95 14.85 -5.77
N PHE A 290 -18.64 15.64 -6.59
CA PHE A 290 -18.19 16.01 -7.92
C PHE A 290 -18.10 17.54 -8.06
N VAL A 291 -17.18 17.99 -8.92
CA VAL A 291 -17.07 19.40 -9.32
C VAL A 291 -16.99 19.46 -10.83
N ARG A 292 -17.68 20.44 -11.44
CA ARG A 292 -17.60 20.73 -12.88
C ARG A 292 -16.43 21.65 -13.18
N SER A 293 -15.85 21.48 -14.35
CA SER A 293 -14.90 22.45 -14.86
C SER A 293 -15.60 23.80 -15.14
N SER A 294 -14.99 24.88 -14.71
CA SER A 294 -15.41 26.25 -15.06
C SER A 294 -15.09 26.63 -16.51
N GLU A 295 -14.08 25.98 -17.09
CA GLU A 295 -13.56 26.28 -18.42
C GLU A 295 -14.19 25.43 -19.53
N GLN A 296 -14.53 24.17 -19.20
CA GLN A 296 -14.98 23.18 -20.17
C GLN A 296 -16.33 22.56 -19.76
N LYS A 297 -17.37 22.85 -20.55
CA LYS A 297 -18.71 22.29 -20.30
C LYS A 297 -18.72 20.77 -20.47
N GLY A 298 -19.28 20.07 -19.46
CA GLY A 298 -19.40 18.61 -19.49
C GLY A 298 -18.16 17.85 -19.01
N TYR A 299 -17.24 18.53 -18.33
CA TYR A 299 -16.07 17.92 -17.69
C TYR A 299 -16.25 17.90 -16.17
N TYR A 300 -15.86 16.79 -15.54
CA TYR A 300 -16.05 16.55 -14.12
C TYR A 300 -14.76 16.10 -13.44
N SER A 301 -14.58 16.51 -12.20
CA SER A 301 -13.50 16.09 -11.30
C SER A 301 -14.09 15.70 -9.95
N LEU A 302 -13.27 15.18 -9.04
CA LEU A 302 -13.67 14.87 -7.67
C LEU A 302 -13.38 16.05 -6.75
N THR A 303 -14.32 16.34 -5.85
CA THR A 303 -14.04 17.18 -4.66
C THR A 303 -13.17 16.40 -3.68
N ASP A 304 -12.70 17.06 -2.60
CA ASP A 304 -11.98 16.35 -1.55
C ASP A 304 -12.86 15.29 -0.85
N LYS A 305 -14.16 15.55 -0.70
CA LYS A 305 -15.13 14.54 -0.23
C LYS A 305 -15.25 13.38 -1.20
N GLY A 306 -15.27 13.64 -2.51
CA GLY A 306 -15.29 12.61 -3.55
C GLY A 306 -14.03 11.74 -3.57
N LYS A 307 -12.86 12.34 -3.34
CA LYS A 307 -11.58 11.60 -3.26
C LYS A 307 -11.55 10.59 -2.12
N ILE A 308 -12.15 10.92 -0.96
CA ILE A 308 -12.18 10.04 0.23
C ILE A 308 -13.42 9.15 0.33
N TYR A 309 -14.37 9.31 -0.60
CA TYR A 309 -15.61 8.52 -0.59
C TYR A 309 -15.34 7.03 -0.74
N ALA A 310 -15.73 6.25 0.27
CA ALA A 310 -15.47 4.81 0.36
C ALA A 310 -16.59 3.91 -0.23
N GLY A 311 -17.68 4.50 -0.71
CA GLY A 311 -18.78 3.81 -1.38
C GLY A 311 -19.73 3.06 -0.45
N ARG A 312 -20.94 3.55 -0.25
CA ARG A 312 -22.15 2.78 0.10
C ARG A 312 -23.29 3.24 -0.77
#